data_43ab837c49c2d3029342ac404f6c858a
#
_entry.id   43ab837c49c2d3029342ac404f6c858a
#
_cell.length_a   1.000
_cell.length_b   1.000
_cell.length_c   1.000
_cell.angle_alpha   90.00
_cell.angle_beta   90.00
_cell.angle_gamma   90.00
#
_symmetry.space_group_name_H-M   'P 1'
#
loop_
_entity.id
_entity.type
_entity.pdbx_description
1 polymer ?
#
loop_
_entity_poly.entity_id
_entity_poly.type
_entity_poly.pdbx_seq_one_letter_code
_entity_poly.pdbx_strand_id
1 'polypeptide(L)'
;LFGQILHPARAGVRRILKSEHAHIFIFPASGTGGWETTLTNTLSPGDTVLAARNGMFSHRWIDMCQRHNLNVKIVETPWGDGIPSEKYAEILQQDKTHSIKAVLATHNETATGVVSDIGAVRHALDSADHPALLFVDGVSSIASMDFRFDEWGVDAAVTGSQKGFMLPIG
;
A
#
# COMPACT_ATOMS: atom_id res chain seq x y z
N LEU A 1 -19.90 -2.21 -25.78
CA LEU A 1 -20.09 -1.08 -24.85
C LEU A 1 -19.17 -1.22 -23.63
N PHE A 2 -19.21 -2.33 -22.88
CA PHE A 2 -18.40 -2.51 -21.66
C PHE A 2 -16.90 -2.43 -21.96
N GLY A 3 -16.37 -3.13 -22.95
CA GLY A 3 -14.97 -3.05 -23.34
C GLY A 3 -14.54 -1.66 -23.83
N GLN A 4 -15.43 -0.93 -24.49
CA GLN A 4 -15.13 0.44 -24.95
C GLN A 4 -14.99 1.46 -23.81
N ILE A 5 -15.53 1.17 -22.62
CA ILE A 5 -15.42 2.02 -21.44
C ILE A 5 -14.31 1.50 -20.52
N LEU A 6 -14.30 0.22 -20.20
CA LEU A 6 -13.41 -0.36 -19.20
C LEU A 6 -11.93 -0.38 -19.63
N HIS A 7 -11.65 -0.72 -20.89
CA HIS A 7 -10.26 -0.76 -21.37
C HIS A 7 -9.58 0.61 -21.36
N PRO A 8 -10.19 1.69 -21.88
CA PRO A 8 -9.63 3.03 -21.77
C PRO A 8 -9.47 3.51 -20.33
N ALA A 9 -10.42 3.20 -19.44
CA ALA A 9 -10.34 3.55 -18.04
C ALA A 9 -9.13 2.89 -17.36
N ARG A 10 -8.94 1.57 -17.53
CA ARG A 10 -7.76 0.84 -17.02
C ARG A 10 -6.45 1.40 -17.59
N ALA A 11 -6.41 1.69 -18.89
CA ALA A 11 -5.24 2.30 -19.51
C ALA A 11 -4.94 3.69 -18.95
N GLY A 12 -5.97 4.48 -18.67
CA GLY A 12 -5.84 5.79 -18.01
C GLY A 12 -5.26 5.67 -16.60
N VAL A 13 -5.76 4.73 -15.80
CA VAL A 13 -5.26 4.48 -14.45
C VAL A 13 -3.79 4.03 -14.50
N ARG A 14 -3.40 3.12 -15.40
CA ARG A 14 -1.99 2.72 -15.57
C ARG A 14 -1.07 3.92 -15.82
N ARG A 15 -1.47 4.84 -16.69
CA ARG A 15 -0.67 6.06 -16.97
C ARG A 15 -0.47 6.93 -15.73
N ILE A 16 -1.51 7.06 -14.90
CA ILE A 16 -1.44 7.80 -13.64
C ILE A 16 -0.50 7.11 -12.65
N LEU A 17 -0.54 5.78 -12.59
CA LEU A 17 0.34 4.96 -11.78
C LEU A 17 1.78 4.90 -12.31
N LYS A 18 2.04 5.40 -13.52
CA LYS A 18 3.32 5.23 -14.22
C LYS A 18 3.73 3.76 -14.29
N SER A 19 2.77 2.91 -14.71
CA SER A 19 2.98 1.47 -14.83
C SER A 19 2.67 0.98 -16.24
N GLU A 20 3.52 0.10 -16.76
CA GLU A 20 3.30 -0.61 -18.01
C GLU A 20 2.58 -1.94 -17.79
N HIS A 21 2.77 -2.55 -16.62
CA HIS A 21 2.39 -3.94 -16.37
C HIS A 21 1.28 -4.13 -15.31
N ALA A 22 0.94 -3.11 -14.53
CA ALA A 22 -0.04 -3.25 -13.45
C ALA A 22 -1.40 -3.75 -13.96
N HIS A 23 -1.95 -4.74 -13.28
CA HIS A 23 -3.32 -5.17 -13.45
C HIS A 23 -4.26 -4.25 -12.67
N ILE A 24 -5.22 -3.65 -13.35
CA ILE A 24 -6.20 -2.74 -12.74
C ILE A 24 -7.50 -3.48 -12.48
N PHE A 25 -7.87 -3.57 -11.21
CA PHE A 25 -9.15 -4.11 -10.75
C PHE A 25 -10.04 -2.93 -10.30
N ILE A 26 -11.26 -2.90 -10.79
CA ILE A 26 -12.26 -1.86 -10.47
C ILE A 26 -13.51 -2.56 -9.95
N PHE A 27 -13.90 -2.27 -8.72
CA PHE A 27 -15.10 -2.81 -8.12
C PHE A 27 -15.74 -1.81 -7.15
N PRO A 28 -17.05 -1.87 -6.93
CA PRO A 28 -17.74 -0.97 -6.00
C PRO A 28 -17.37 -1.33 -4.56
N ALA A 29 -16.56 -0.47 -3.94
CA ALA A 29 -16.14 -0.61 -2.55
C ALA A 29 -15.57 0.71 -2.04
N SER A 30 -15.32 0.81 -0.74
CA SER A 30 -14.50 1.86 -0.15
C SER A 30 -13.00 1.54 -0.27
N GLY A 31 -12.11 2.50 0.05
CA GLY A 31 -10.67 2.21 0.21
C GLY A 31 -10.39 1.10 1.21
N THR A 32 -11.22 0.99 2.27
CA THR A 32 -11.17 -0.12 3.24
C THR A 32 -11.42 -1.47 2.58
N GLY A 33 -12.41 -1.56 1.68
CA GLY A 33 -12.64 -2.77 0.88
C GLY A 33 -11.49 -3.09 -0.07
N GLY A 34 -10.78 -2.08 -0.57
CA GLY A 34 -9.56 -2.26 -1.35
C GLY A 34 -8.42 -2.87 -0.51
N TRP A 35 -8.21 -2.40 0.72
CA TRP A 35 -7.26 -3.01 1.66
C TRP A 35 -7.60 -4.48 1.94
N GLU A 36 -8.87 -4.74 2.28
CA GLU A 36 -9.34 -6.11 2.55
C GLU A 36 -9.12 -7.03 1.35
N THR A 37 -9.46 -6.57 0.16
CA THR A 37 -9.22 -7.31 -1.08
C THR A 37 -7.75 -7.65 -1.27
N THR A 38 -6.85 -6.69 -1.02
CA THR A 38 -5.41 -6.92 -1.12
C THR A 38 -4.96 -7.98 -0.13
N LEU A 39 -5.33 -7.86 1.14
CA LEU A 39 -4.93 -8.79 2.19
C LEU A 39 -5.46 -10.22 1.92
N THR A 40 -6.76 -10.36 1.65
CA THR A 40 -7.41 -11.67 1.54
C THR A 40 -7.06 -12.45 0.27
N ASN A 41 -6.55 -11.78 -0.77
CA ASN A 41 -6.13 -12.44 -2.00
C ASN A 41 -4.64 -12.77 -2.05
N THR A 42 -3.83 -12.23 -1.14
CA THR A 42 -2.37 -12.39 -1.16
C THR A 42 -1.79 -13.02 0.09
N LEU A 43 -2.52 -12.97 1.20
CA LEU A 43 -2.06 -13.44 2.50
C LEU A 43 -3.03 -14.47 3.09
N SER A 44 -2.52 -15.30 4.01
CA SER A 44 -3.27 -16.29 4.75
C SER A 44 -3.29 -15.96 6.25
N PRO A 45 -4.33 -16.37 7.01
CA PRO A 45 -4.32 -16.25 8.46
C PRO A 45 -3.05 -16.83 9.06
N GLY A 46 -2.41 -16.10 9.96
CA GLY A 46 -1.13 -16.46 10.56
C GLY A 46 0.10 -15.85 9.86
N ASP A 47 -0.03 -15.34 8.64
CA ASP A 47 1.06 -14.62 7.97
C ASP A 47 1.44 -13.36 8.75
N THR A 48 2.71 -12.99 8.67
CA THR A 48 3.23 -11.80 9.34
C THR A 48 3.38 -10.65 8.35
N VAL A 49 2.96 -9.47 8.76
CA VAL A 49 3.15 -8.22 8.01
C VAL A 49 3.91 -7.19 8.86
N LEU A 50 4.64 -6.29 8.19
CA LEU A 50 5.33 -5.17 8.81
C LEU A 50 4.59 -3.87 8.48
N ALA A 51 4.28 -3.05 9.48
CA ALA A 51 3.58 -1.78 9.30
C ALA A 51 4.04 -0.71 10.28
N ALA A 52 4.15 0.54 9.84
CA ALA A 52 4.26 1.70 10.72
C ALA A 52 2.88 2.16 11.18
N ARG A 53 2.77 2.54 12.46
CA ARG A 53 1.59 3.23 13.00
C ARG A 53 1.94 4.71 13.15
N ASN A 54 1.72 5.46 12.09
CA ASN A 54 2.08 6.89 12.02
C ASN A 54 0.87 7.82 11.83
N GLY A 55 -0.35 7.29 11.96
CA GLY A 55 -1.58 8.05 11.90
C GLY A 55 -2.83 7.18 11.91
N MET A 56 -3.98 7.77 11.60
CA MET A 56 -5.27 7.10 11.71
C MET A 56 -5.47 6.00 10.65
N PHE A 57 -5.06 6.25 9.40
CA PHE A 57 -5.30 5.28 8.34
C PHE A 57 -4.33 4.10 8.42
N SER A 58 -3.08 4.34 8.73
CA SER A 58 -2.11 3.28 9.04
C SER A 58 -2.57 2.43 10.23
N HIS A 59 -3.10 3.06 11.31
CA HIS A 59 -3.68 2.34 12.44
C HIS A 59 -4.87 1.45 12.03
N ARG A 60 -5.81 1.99 11.23
CA ARG A 60 -6.97 1.22 10.76
C ARG A 60 -6.58 0.04 9.88
N TRP A 61 -5.55 0.18 9.06
CA TRP A 61 -5.06 -0.93 8.24
C TRP A 61 -4.42 -2.01 9.10
N ILE A 62 -3.65 -1.64 10.12
CA ILE A 62 -3.14 -2.56 11.13
C ILE A 62 -4.27 -3.32 11.84
N ASP A 63 -5.30 -2.60 12.30
CA ASP A 63 -6.48 -3.21 12.95
C ASP A 63 -7.18 -4.21 12.02
N MET A 64 -7.32 -3.89 10.73
CA MET A 64 -7.85 -4.82 9.74
C MET A 64 -6.99 -6.07 9.61
N CYS A 65 -5.68 -5.95 9.51
CA CYS A 65 -4.77 -7.10 9.46
C CYS A 65 -4.98 -8.01 10.67
N GLN A 66 -5.07 -7.44 11.87
CA GLN A 66 -5.31 -8.21 13.10
C GLN A 66 -6.67 -8.92 13.10
N ARG A 67 -7.73 -8.27 12.58
CA ARG A 67 -9.06 -8.88 12.41
C ARG A 67 -9.09 -10.03 11.41
N HIS A 68 -8.19 -10.01 10.43
CA HIS A 68 -7.97 -11.12 9.48
C HIS A 68 -7.00 -12.18 10.00
N ASN A 69 -6.69 -12.17 11.31
CA ASN A 69 -5.75 -13.09 11.96
C ASN A 69 -4.34 -13.05 11.36
N LEU A 70 -3.90 -11.90 10.88
CA LEU A 70 -2.51 -11.67 10.51
C LEU A 70 -1.71 -11.22 11.74
N ASN A 71 -0.45 -11.65 11.82
CA ASN A 71 0.49 -11.14 12.80
C ASN A 71 1.08 -9.83 12.30
N VAL A 72 0.99 -8.75 13.10
CA VAL A 72 1.51 -7.45 12.67
C VAL A 72 2.72 -7.07 13.52
N LYS A 73 3.87 -6.93 12.88
CA LYS A 73 5.04 -6.24 13.45
C LYS A 73 4.84 -4.74 13.29
N ILE A 74 4.55 -4.05 14.39
CA ILE A 74 4.21 -2.64 14.39
C ILE A 74 5.45 -1.82 14.72
N VAL A 75 5.77 -0.83 13.88
CA VAL A 75 6.74 0.22 14.18
C VAL A 75 5.95 1.44 14.63
N GLU A 76 6.00 1.71 15.93
CA GLU A 76 5.37 2.91 16.49
C GLU A 76 6.14 4.15 16.02
N THR A 77 5.42 5.10 15.45
CA THR A 77 5.97 6.31 14.86
C THR A 77 5.13 7.51 15.34
N PRO A 78 5.74 8.62 15.75
CA PRO A 78 5.01 9.81 16.12
C PRO A 78 4.08 10.28 14.99
N TRP A 79 2.89 10.74 15.34
CA TRP A 79 2.01 11.37 14.36
C TRP A 79 2.63 12.68 13.87
N GLY A 80 2.78 12.81 12.55
CA GLY A 80 3.51 13.91 11.93
C GLY A 80 4.81 13.47 11.26
N ASP A 81 5.25 12.25 11.53
CA ASP A 81 6.41 11.63 10.88
C ASP A 81 5.98 10.64 9.80
N GLY A 82 6.80 10.46 8.78
CA GLY A 82 6.65 9.45 7.75
C GLY A 82 7.06 8.06 8.23
N ILE A 83 6.93 7.07 7.34
CA ILE A 83 7.40 5.71 7.63
C ILE A 83 8.91 5.72 7.85
N PRO A 84 9.41 5.18 8.98
CA PRO A 84 10.84 5.11 9.25
C PRO A 84 11.49 3.96 8.48
N SER A 85 11.92 4.24 7.24
CA SER A 85 12.47 3.25 6.30
C SER A 85 13.72 2.54 6.84
N GLU A 86 14.56 3.25 7.58
CA GLU A 86 15.76 2.66 8.23
C GLU A 86 15.36 1.59 9.25
N LYS A 87 14.29 1.84 10.01
CA LYS A 87 13.75 0.87 10.97
C LYS A 87 13.17 -0.36 10.24
N TYR A 88 12.54 -0.14 9.10
CA TYR A 88 12.07 -1.24 8.26
C TYR A 88 13.24 -2.08 7.76
N ALA A 89 14.31 -1.44 7.28
CA ALA A 89 15.52 -2.14 6.83
C ALA A 89 16.13 -2.99 7.95
N GLU A 90 16.26 -2.46 9.18
CA GLU A 90 16.74 -3.20 10.33
C GLU A 90 15.91 -4.46 10.62
N ILE A 91 14.58 -4.32 10.64
CA ILE A 91 13.65 -5.43 10.92
C ILE A 91 13.72 -6.49 9.82
N LEU A 92 13.73 -6.07 8.56
CA LEU A 92 13.81 -6.96 7.41
C LEU A 92 15.16 -7.70 7.36
N GLN A 93 16.26 -7.02 7.64
CA GLN A 93 17.59 -7.65 7.73
C GLN A 93 17.69 -8.68 8.85
N GLN A 94 16.93 -8.52 9.92
CA GLN A 94 16.89 -9.47 11.04
C GLN A 94 15.96 -10.65 10.77
N ASP A 95 15.02 -10.55 9.83
CA ASP A 95 14.07 -11.62 9.49
C ASP A 95 14.67 -12.65 8.53
N LYS A 96 15.69 -13.37 9.01
CA LYS A 96 16.42 -14.37 8.22
C LYS A 96 15.57 -15.55 7.71
N THR A 97 14.41 -15.75 8.32
CA THR A 97 13.47 -16.81 7.92
C THR A 97 12.45 -16.34 6.91
N HIS A 98 12.47 -15.06 6.54
CA HIS A 98 11.49 -14.42 5.66
C HIS A 98 10.04 -14.70 6.12
N SER A 99 9.85 -14.54 7.42
CA SER A 99 8.54 -14.72 8.06
C SER A 99 7.56 -13.60 7.71
N ILE A 100 8.09 -12.38 7.45
CA ILE A 100 7.30 -11.24 6.98
C ILE A 100 6.92 -11.48 5.52
N LYS A 101 5.62 -11.51 5.23
CA LYS A 101 5.09 -11.75 3.87
C LYS A 101 4.75 -10.48 3.13
N ALA A 102 4.42 -9.42 3.84
CA ALA A 102 4.16 -8.12 3.23
C ALA A 102 4.60 -6.96 4.13
N VAL A 103 4.97 -5.86 3.49
CA VAL A 103 5.24 -4.55 4.09
C VAL A 103 4.11 -3.61 3.70
N LEU A 104 3.47 -2.99 4.68
CA LEU A 104 2.38 -2.04 4.47
C LEU A 104 2.90 -0.61 4.57
N ALA A 105 2.57 0.20 3.58
CA ALA A 105 3.01 1.59 3.50
C ALA A 105 1.83 2.52 3.17
N THR A 106 1.48 3.42 4.09
CA THR A 106 0.53 4.51 3.82
C THR A 106 1.30 5.67 3.19
N HIS A 107 1.10 5.91 1.88
CA HIS A 107 1.84 6.92 1.13
C HIS A 107 1.50 8.34 1.61
N ASN A 108 0.22 8.68 1.71
CA ASN A 108 -0.23 9.93 2.34
C ASN A 108 -1.15 9.63 3.52
N GLU A 109 -0.66 9.88 4.73
CA GLU A 109 -1.48 9.75 5.94
C GLU A 109 -2.38 10.97 6.06
N THR A 110 -3.63 10.80 5.68
CA THR A 110 -4.61 11.90 5.59
C THR A 110 -4.85 12.60 6.93
N ALA A 111 -4.76 11.88 8.05
CA ALA A 111 -5.01 12.46 9.37
C ALA A 111 -3.94 13.48 9.78
N THR A 112 -2.74 13.39 9.24
CA THR A 112 -1.60 14.26 9.57
C THR A 112 -1.09 15.07 8.37
N GLY A 113 -1.47 14.69 7.14
CA GLY A 113 -0.96 15.29 5.91
C GLY A 113 0.47 14.88 5.55
N VAL A 114 1.02 13.90 6.24
CA VAL A 114 2.39 13.42 6.01
C VAL A 114 2.46 12.51 4.80
N VAL A 115 3.43 12.76 3.94
CA VAL A 115 3.77 11.90 2.80
C VAL A 115 5.00 11.08 3.16
N SER A 116 4.87 9.74 3.06
CA SER A 116 5.97 8.80 3.27
C SER A 116 6.73 8.54 1.97
N ASP A 117 8.03 8.36 2.06
CA ASP A 117 8.87 7.99 0.92
C ASP A 117 8.74 6.48 0.63
N ILE A 118 7.93 6.14 -0.38
CA ILE A 118 7.71 4.74 -0.79
C ILE A 118 8.96 4.16 -1.46
N GLY A 119 9.72 4.99 -2.18
CA GLY A 119 11.01 4.57 -2.76
C GLY A 119 12.01 4.13 -1.68
N ALA A 120 12.07 4.86 -0.55
CA ALA A 120 12.90 4.47 0.58
C ALA A 120 12.41 3.18 1.25
N VAL A 121 11.08 2.95 1.32
CA VAL A 121 10.53 1.66 1.81
C VAL A 121 10.91 0.51 0.87
N ARG A 122 10.85 0.70 -0.45
CA ARG A 122 11.32 -0.30 -1.41
C ARG A 122 12.81 -0.58 -1.23
N HIS A 123 13.61 0.47 -1.10
CA HIS A 123 15.05 0.32 -0.87
C HIS A 123 15.36 -0.48 0.42
N ALA A 124 14.54 -0.35 1.46
CA ALA A 124 14.69 -1.15 2.68
C ALA A 124 14.49 -2.65 2.41
N LEU A 125 13.52 -3.02 1.57
CA LEU A 125 13.30 -4.40 1.12
C LEU A 125 14.49 -4.91 0.28
N ASP A 126 14.92 -4.13 -0.70
CA ASP A 126 16.01 -4.50 -1.61
C ASP A 126 17.34 -4.64 -0.88
N SER A 127 17.67 -3.72 0.03
CA SER A 127 18.91 -3.76 0.82
C SER A 127 18.97 -4.95 1.79
N ALA A 128 17.82 -5.49 2.18
CA ALA A 128 17.71 -6.69 2.99
C ALA A 128 17.64 -7.98 2.17
N ASP A 129 17.60 -7.90 0.83
CA ASP A 129 17.29 -9.00 -0.09
C ASP A 129 16.04 -9.77 0.36
N HIS A 130 14.98 -9.02 0.74
CA HIS A 130 13.81 -9.58 1.40
C HIS A 130 12.64 -9.75 0.41
N PRO A 131 12.04 -10.96 0.29
CA PRO A 131 11.02 -11.28 -0.71
C PRO A 131 9.59 -10.80 -0.35
N ALA A 132 9.41 -10.07 0.75
CA ALA A 132 8.10 -9.58 1.14
C ALA A 132 7.51 -8.63 0.10
N LEU A 133 6.20 -8.72 -0.10
CA LEU A 133 5.47 -7.84 -1.00
C LEU A 133 5.34 -6.43 -0.43
N LEU A 134 5.36 -5.41 -1.28
CA LEU A 134 5.13 -4.02 -0.90
C LEU A 134 3.69 -3.62 -1.25
N PHE A 135 2.86 -3.39 -0.23
CA PHE A 135 1.49 -2.91 -0.37
C PHE A 135 1.40 -1.45 0.01
N VAL A 136 0.78 -0.64 -0.84
CA VAL A 136 0.69 0.81 -0.65
C VAL A 136 -0.76 1.26 -0.56
N ASP A 137 -1.09 1.93 0.53
CA ASP A 137 -2.30 2.74 0.60
C ASP A 137 -2.04 4.07 -0.12
N GLY A 138 -2.58 4.18 -1.31
CA GLY A 138 -2.57 5.36 -2.15
C GLY A 138 -3.94 6.04 -2.28
N VAL A 139 -4.88 5.73 -1.38
CA VAL A 139 -6.27 6.21 -1.49
C VAL A 139 -6.34 7.73 -1.59
N SER A 140 -5.55 8.46 -0.83
CA SER A 140 -5.55 9.93 -0.85
C SER A 140 -4.43 10.55 -1.68
N SER A 141 -3.46 9.74 -2.14
CA SER A 141 -2.27 10.24 -2.86
C SER A 141 -2.32 10.00 -4.37
N ILE A 142 -2.77 8.82 -4.81
CA ILE A 142 -2.81 8.47 -6.24
C ILE A 142 -3.72 9.44 -6.98
N ALA A 143 -3.22 9.96 -8.11
CA ALA A 143 -3.81 11.03 -8.91
C ALA A 143 -3.85 12.42 -8.25
N SER A 144 -3.48 12.55 -6.97
CA SER A 144 -3.33 13.85 -6.29
C SER A 144 -1.88 14.32 -6.27
N MET A 145 -0.93 13.39 -6.27
CA MET A 145 0.51 13.64 -6.30
C MET A 145 1.23 12.57 -7.11
N ASP A 146 2.52 12.73 -7.30
CA ASP A 146 3.33 11.75 -8.04
C ASP A 146 3.29 10.37 -7.39
N PHE A 147 3.05 9.34 -8.21
CA PHE A 147 3.04 7.95 -7.80
C PHE A 147 3.70 7.10 -8.88
N ARG A 148 4.67 6.29 -8.51
CA ARG A 148 5.54 5.58 -9.44
C ARG A 148 5.53 4.08 -9.15
N PHE A 149 4.45 3.42 -9.57
CA PHE A 149 4.18 2.01 -9.24
C PHE A 149 5.34 1.10 -9.62
N ASP A 150 5.77 1.14 -10.90
CA ASP A 150 6.82 0.25 -11.38
C ASP A 150 8.20 0.65 -10.82
N GLU A 151 8.53 1.95 -10.80
CA GLU A 151 9.82 2.44 -10.31
C GLU A 151 10.04 2.13 -8.82
N TRP A 152 8.97 2.23 -8.02
CA TRP A 152 9.03 1.91 -6.58
C TRP A 152 8.81 0.43 -6.29
N GLY A 153 8.69 -0.42 -7.31
CA GLY A 153 8.50 -1.87 -7.13
C GLY A 153 7.31 -2.21 -6.25
N VAL A 154 6.20 -1.49 -6.42
CA VAL A 154 4.96 -1.72 -5.66
C VAL A 154 4.27 -2.97 -6.18
N ASP A 155 3.92 -3.91 -5.29
CA ASP A 155 3.22 -5.14 -5.66
C ASP A 155 1.71 -4.96 -5.68
N ALA A 156 1.17 -4.17 -4.76
CA ALA A 156 -0.24 -3.79 -4.75
C ALA A 156 -0.44 -2.36 -4.25
N ALA A 157 -1.31 -1.60 -4.90
CA ALA A 157 -1.71 -0.27 -4.46
C ALA A 157 -3.23 -0.13 -4.46
N VAL A 158 -3.74 0.55 -3.45
CA VAL A 158 -5.17 0.83 -3.29
C VAL A 158 -5.43 2.31 -3.51
N THR A 159 -6.46 2.63 -4.30
CA THR A 159 -6.91 4.00 -4.52
C THR A 159 -8.43 4.07 -4.57
N GLY A 160 -8.97 5.28 -4.59
CA GLY A 160 -10.42 5.52 -4.62
C GLY A 160 -10.81 6.56 -5.67
N SER A 161 -11.91 6.31 -6.37
CA SER A 161 -12.43 7.20 -7.42
C SER A 161 -12.72 8.62 -6.93
N GLN A 162 -13.21 8.77 -5.70
CA GLN A 162 -13.62 10.04 -5.10
C GLN A 162 -12.48 10.87 -4.51
N LYS A 163 -11.22 10.43 -4.66
CA LYS A 163 -10.03 11.14 -4.19
C LYS A 163 -9.36 11.87 -5.36
N GLY A 164 -8.10 11.63 -5.62
CA GLY A 164 -7.35 12.32 -6.68
C GLY A 164 -7.96 12.20 -8.07
N PHE A 165 -8.72 11.16 -8.36
CA PHE A 165 -9.43 11.02 -9.64
C PHE A 165 -10.62 11.98 -9.78
N MET A 166 -11.07 12.61 -8.69
CA MET A 166 -12.18 13.60 -8.68
C MET A 166 -13.48 13.06 -9.31
N LEU A 167 -13.76 11.78 -9.12
CA LEU A 167 -14.98 11.11 -9.59
C LEU A 167 -15.97 10.91 -8.43
N PRO A 168 -17.22 10.56 -8.70
CA PRO A 168 -18.16 10.14 -7.66
C PRO A 168 -17.65 8.92 -6.89
N ILE A 169 -18.17 8.75 -5.67
CA ILE A 169 -17.97 7.53 -4.90
C ILE A 169 -18.60 6.36 -5.67
N GLY A 170 -17.81 5.34 -5.90
CA GLY A 170 -18.22 4.13 -6.62
C GLY A 170 -18.45 2.95 -5.71
#